data_ad5704af07df7156fe03347cecf4a7b3
#
_entry.id   ad5704af07df7156fe03347cecf4a7b3
#
_cell.length_a   1.000
_cell.length_b   1.000
_cell.length_c   1.000
_cell.angle_alpha   90.00
_cell.angle_beta   90.00
_cell.angle_gamma   90.00
#
_symmetry.space_group_name_H-M   'P 1'
#
loop_
_entity.id
_entity.type
_entity.pdbx_description
1 polymer ?
#
loop_
_entity_poly.entity_id
_entity_poly.type
_entity_poly.pdbx_seq_one_letter_code
_entity_poly.pdbx_strand_id
1 'polypeptide(L)'
;LTELVFEWAWNAGKSKFPAGLFTQENKSIFLKFIVSEILKSITPSDVMQSKTEFVDEFSALQAIRPHAIITTNYDNMLENIFPGYEAIVGKQVLRYNLNAYGEVYHIHGSVDDPATIVINKDDYDRWNRESKYFAAKLLTYFAEHPVIIFGYSLTDTNVRVVLEDIGAIVAD
;
A
#
# COMPACT_ATOMS: atom_id res chain seq x y z
N LEU A 1 0.65 7.54 20.17
CA LEU A 1 1.24 6.20 20.01
C LEU A 1 2.65 6.28 19.43
N THR A 2 2.88 7.02 18.36
CA THR A 2 4.20 7.18 17.71
C THR A 2 5.29 7.62 18.68
N GLU A 3 5.03 8.67 19.48
CA GLU A 3 5.99 9.16 20.49
C GLU A 3 6.29 8.11 21.58
N LEU A 4 5.27 7.41 22.08
CA LEU A 4 5.44 6.37 23.08
C LEU A 4 6.32 5.22 22.58
N VAL A 5 6.11 4.80 21.31
CA VAL A 5 6.93 3.75 20.69
C VAL A 5 8.37 4.23 20.49
N PHE A 6 8.57 5.46 20.06
CA PHE A 6 9.88 6.07 19.90
C PHE A 6 10.64 6.12 21.25
N GLU A 7 10.02 6.67 22.29
CA GLU A 7 10.63 6.75 23.62
C GLU A 7 10.99 5.36 24.18
N TRP A 8 10.09 4.40 24.03
CA TRP A 8 10.37 3.02 24.43
C TRP A 8 11.54 2.41 23.64
N ALA A 9 11.56 2.56 22.32
CA ALA A 9 12.62 2.04 21.47
C ALA A 9 13.98 2.63 21.87
N TRP A 10 14.02 3.93 22.14
CA TRP A 10 15.25 4.65 22.47
C TRP A 10 15.79 4.28 23.87
N ASN A 11 14.91 4.16 24.86
CA ASN A 11 15.30 3.99 26.27
C ASN A 11 15.46 2.52 26.68
N ALA A 12 14.57 1.63 26.22
CA ALA A 12 14.51 0.24 26.70
C ALA A 12 14.48 -0.81 25.59
N GLY A 13 14.13 -0.44 24.37
CA GLY A 13 13.87 -1.37 23.26
C GLY A 13 14.98 -1.47 22.21
N LYS A 14 16.15 -0.88 22.42
CA LYS A 14 17.20 -0.77 21.40
C LYS A 14 17.56 -2.09 20.70
N SER A 15 17.61 -3.17 21.46
CA SER A 15 17.95 -4.50 20.92
C SER A 15 16.88 -5.11 20.01
N LYS A 16 15.68 -4.54 19.99
CA LYS A 16 14.54 -5.02 19.19
C LYS A 16 14.44 -4.35 17.83
N PHE A 17 15.29 -3.37 17.57
CA PHE A 17 15.26 -2.59 16.34
C PHE A 17 16.60 -2.60 15.62
N PRO A 18 16.63 -2.60 14.29
CA PRO A 18 17.84 -2.40 13.53
C PRO A 18 18.52 -1.07 13.86
N ALA A 19 19.85 -1.08 13.97
CA ALA A 19 20.62 0.11 14.33
C ALA A 19 20.38 1.30 13.37
N GLY A 20 20.15 1.04 12.09
CA GLY A 20 19.87 2.07 11.09
C GLY A 20 18.59 2.88 11.34
N LEU A 21 17.65 2.38 12.13
CA LEU A 21 16.43 3.15 12.45
C LEU A 21 16.73 4.32 13.41
N PHE A 22 17.75 4.21 14.22
CA PHE A 22 18.13 5.25 15.18
C PHE A 22 18.85 6.45 14.55
N THR A 23 19.20 6.35 13.27
CA THR A 23 19.80 7.44 12.49
C THR A 23 18.77 8.19 11.65
N GLN A 24 17.51 7.76 11.65
CA GLN A 24 16.45 8.39 10.88
C GLN A 24 15.80 9.54 11.66
N GLU A 25 15.50 10.64 10.96
CA GLU A 25 14.85 11.81 11.55
C GLU A 25 13.38 11.55 11.92
N ASN A 26 12.73 10.65 11.19
CA ASN A 26 11.31 10.37 11.38
C ASN A 26 11.08 9.39 12.53
N LYS A 27 10.61 9.91 13.66
CA LYS A 27 10.28 9.11 14.85
C LYS A 27 9.23 8.02 14.61
N SER A 28 8.37 8.18 13.62
CA SER A 28 7.33 7.18 13.32
C SER A 28 7.89 5.89 12.73
N ILE A 29 9.15 5.87 12.32
CA ILE A 29 9.79 4.69 11.73
C ILE A 29 9.76 3.47 12.65
N PHE A 30 9.84 3.66 13.95
CA PHE A 30 9.80 2.57 14.92
C PHE A 30 8.42 1.90 14.96
N LEU A 31 7.34 2.70 14.93
CA LEU A 31 5.97 2.18 14.84
C LEU A 31 5.75 1.46 13.51
N LYS A 32 6.19 2.05 12.41
CA LYS A 32 6.09 1.47 11.06
C LYS A 32 6.83 0.15 10.95
N PHE A 33 8.02 0.08 11.54
CA PHE A 33 8.79 -1.15 11.62
C PHE A 33 8.05 -2.25 12.37
N ILE A 34 7.49 -1.94 13.56
CA ILE A 34 6.70 -2.92 14.32
C ILE A 34 5.50 -3.41 13.51
N VAL A 35 4.77 -2.50 12.87
CA VAL A 35 3.63 -2.86 12.01
C VAL A 35 4.07 -3.78 10.87
N SER A 36 5.19 -3.46 10.21
CA SER A 36 5.74 -4.30 9.15
C SER A 36 6.10 -5.71 9.64
N GLU A 37 6.77 -5.82 10.77
CA GLU A 37 7.16 -7.12 11.32
C GLU A 37 5.95 -7.97 11.72
N ILE A 38 4.93 -7.35 12.30
CA ILE A 38 3.67 -8.04 12.63
C ILE A 38 3.01 -8.56 11.34
N LEU A 39 2.87 -7.71 10.33
CA LEU A 39 2.21 -8.10 9.08
C LEU A 39 3.02 -9.15 8.29
N LYS A 40 4.35 -9.04 8.28
CA LYS A 40 5.22 -10.07 7.67
C LYS A 40 5.15 -11.42 8.38
N SER A 41 4.84 -11.42 9.69
CA SER A 41 4.66 -12.68 10.44
C SER A 41 3.39 -13.43 10.05
N ILE A 42 2.44 -12.75 9.43
CA ILE A 42 1.21 -13.35 8.88
C ILE A 42 1.52 -13.73 7.44
N THR A 43 1.93 -14.97 7.20
CA THR A 43 2.26 -15.40 5.84
C THR A 43 0.97 -15.64 5.04
N PRO A 44 0.87 -15.13 3.80
CA PRO A 44 -0.28 -15.38 2.94
C PRO A 44 -0.56 -16.87 2.72
N SER A 45 0.48 -17.72 2.71
CA SER A 45 0.34 -19.17 2.63
C SER A 45 -0.50 -19.75 3.77
N ASP A 46 -0.36 -19.23 4.98
CA ASP A 46 -1.11 -19.70 6.15
C ASP A 46 -2.60 -19.35 6.02
N VAL A 47 -2.89 -18.19 5.47
CA VAL A 47 -4.25 -17.74 5.18
C VAL A 47 -4.85 -18.50 4.00
N MET A 48 -4.08 -18.67 2.92
CA MET A 48 -4.52 -19.36 1.69
C MET A 48 -4.75 -20.87 1.88
N GLN A 49 -4.00 -21.52 2.76
CA GLN A 49 -4.14 -22.95 3.03
C GLN A 49 -5.22 -23.27 4.07
N SER A 50 -5.69 -22.27 4.81
CA SER A 50 -6.56 -22.51 5.96
C SER A 50 -8.01 -22.89 5.61
N LYS A 51 -8.51 -22.52 4.41
CA LYS A 51 -9.88 -22.81 3.98
C LYS A 51 -9.98 -22.97 2.46
N THR A 52 -10.65 -24.01 2.03
CA THR A 52 -10.94 -24.29 0.60
C THR A 52 -11.71 -23.14 -0.06
N GLU A 53 -12.58 -22.46 0.67
CA GLU A 53 -13.39 -21.31 0.21
C GLU A 53 -12.50 -20.16 -0.30
N PHE A 54 -11.39 -19.84 0.38
CA PHE A 54 -10.47 -18.80 -0.07
C PHE A 54 -9.73 -19.16 -1.36
N VAL A 55 -9.47 -20.44 -1.60
CA VAL A 55 -8.81 -20.89 -2.83
C VAL A 55 -9.68 -20.60 -4.05
N ASP A 56 -10.97 -20.83 -3.93
CA ASP A 56 -11.93 -20.55 -5.01
C ASP A 56 -12.09 -19.04 -5.24
N GLU A 57 -12.15 -18.24 -4.17
CA GLU A 57 -12.21 -16.78 -4.25
C GLU A 57 -10.95 -16.19 -4.91
N PHE A 58 -9.76 -16.64 -4.51
CA PHE A 58 -8.51 -16.19 -5.12
C PHE A 58 -8.39 -16.59 -6.59
N SER A 59 -8.84 -17.80 -6.92
CA SER A 59 -8.88 -18.26 -8.32
C SER A 59 -9.83 -17.40 -9.16
N ALA A 60 -10.98 -17.02 -8.60
CA ALA A 60 -11.92 -16.12 -9.25
C ALA A 60 -11.33 -14.72 -9.45
N LEU A 61 -10.61 -14.17 -8.46
CA LEU A 61 -9.90 -12.90 -8.57
C LEU A 61 -8.81 -12.95 -9.65
N GLN A 62 -8.01 -14.01 -9.69
CA GLN A 62 -6.98 -14.19 -10.72
C GLN A 62 -7.60 -14.26 -12.14
N ALA A 63 -8.79 -14.86 -12.28
CA ALA A 63 -9.48 -14.98 -13.55
C ALA A 63 -9.92 -13.62 -14.14
N ILE A 64 -10.07 -12.59 -13.30
CA ILE A 64 -10.38 -11.21 -13.75
C ILE A 64 -9.25 -10.64 -14.60
N ARG A 65 -7.99 -11.00 -14.30
CA ARG A 65 -6.77 -10.50 -14.97
C ARG A 65 -6.75 -8.97 -15.07
N PRO A 66 -6.84 -8.25 -13.96
CA PRO A 66 -6.88 -6.80 -13.96
C PRO A 66 -5.60 -6.22 -14.59
N HIS A 67 -5.72 -5.11 -15.30
CA HIS A 67 -4.57 -4.41 -15.86
C HIS A 67 -3.67 -3.84 -14.77
N ALA A 68 -4.28 -3.29 -13.74
CA ALA A 68 -3.60 -2.81 -12.54
C ALA A 68 -4.47 -3.06 -11.30
N ILE A 69 -3.82 -3.21 -10.15
CA ILE A 69 -4.45 -3.33 -8.84
C ILE A 69 -3.97 -2.17 -7.98
N ILE A 70 -4.89 -1.53 -7.28
CA ILE A 70 -4.58 -0.43 -6.37
C ILE A 70 -5.01 -0.84 -4.98
N THR A 71 -4.11 -0.77 -4.02
CA THR A 71 -4.37 -1.16 -2.64
C THR A 71 -3.89 -0.14 -1.63
N THR A 72 -4.63 -0.03 -0.53
CA THR A 72 -4.21 0.68 0.69
C THR A 72 -3.57 -0.25 1.71
N ASN A 73 -3.59 -1.57 1.46
CA ASN A 73 -2.95 -2.55 2.33
C ASN A 73 -1.43 -2.47 2.23
N TYR A 74 -0.76 -2.84 3.32
CA TYR A 74 0.69 -2.82 3.40
C TYR A 74 1.33 -4.18 3.10
N ASP A 75 0.55 -5.28 3.22
CA ASP A 75 1.01 -6.66 3.04
C ASP A 75 1.21 -7.03 1.56
N ASN A 76 1.92 -8.16 1.34
CA ASN A 76 2.22 -8.66 -0.01
C ASN A 76 1.24 -9.75 -0.46
N MET A 77 0.00 -9.73 0.03
CA MET A 77 -0.99 -10.75 -0.30
C MET A 77 -1.36 -10.73 -1.79
N LEU A 78 -1.46 -9.53 -2.37
CA LEU A 78 -1.84 -9.37 -3.77
C LEU A 78 -0.78 -9.92 -4.72
N GLU A 79 0.50 -9.74 -4.42
CA GLU A 79 1.61 -10.32 -5.21
C GLU A 79 1.59 -11.85 -5.18
N ASN A 80 1.16 -12.43 -4.07
CA ASN A 80 0.98 -13.89 -3.97
C ASN A 80 -0.26 -14.38 -4.73
N ILE A 81 -1.35 -13.59 -4.75
CA ILE A 81 -2.55 -13.92 -5.51
C ILE A 81 -2.29 -13.73 -7.02
N PHE A 82 -1.54 -12.72 -7.42
CA PHE A 82 -1.26 -12.37 -8.82
C PHE A 82 0.23 -12.54 -9.16
N PRO A 83 0.72 -13.79 -9.28
CA PRO A 83 2.13 -14.03 -9.57
C PRO A 83 2.52 -13.40 -10.92
N GLY A 84 3.62 -12.66 -10.92
CA GLY A 84 4.12 -11.94 -12.09
C GLY A 84 3.67 -10.47 -12.19
N TYR A 85 2.81 -10.01 -11.26
CA TYR A 85 2.52 -8.58 -11.14
C TYR A 85 3.66 -7.89 -10.39
N GLU A 86 4.00 -6.67 -10.81
CA GLU A 86 5.07 -5.88 -10.20
C GLU A 86 4.51 -4.99 -9.08
N ALA A 87 5.09 -5.07 -7.89
CA ALA A 87 4.75 -4.19 -6.77
C ALA A 87 5.33 -2.79 -7.00
N ILE A 88 4.49 -1.78 -6.98
CA ILE A 88 4.87 -0.38 -7.14
C ILE A 88 4.61 0.36 -5.82
N VAL A 89 5.66 0.83 -5.17
CA VAL A 89 5.59 1.45 -3.85
C VAL A 89 6.15 2.88 -3.90
N GLY A 90 5.41 3.85 -3.37
CA GLY A 90 5.88 5.22 -3.18
C GLY A 90 6.38 5.87 -4.49
N LYS A 91 7.60 6.40 -4.47
CA LYS A 91 8.20 7.13 -5.61
C LYS A 91 8.55 6.24 -6.83
N GLN A 92 8.46 4.94 -6.71
CA GLN A 92 8.67 4.02 -7.83
C GLN A 92 7.61 4.21 -8.92
N VAL A 93 6.45 4.74 -8.57
CA VAL A 93 5.39 5.14 -9.51
C VAL A 93 5.92 6.08 -10.61
N LEU A 94 7.01 6.81 -10.34
CA LEU A 94 7.66 7.71 -11.30
C LEU A 94 8.59 6.98 -12.30
N ARG A 95 8.89 5.71 -12.08
CA ARG A 95 9.74 4.95 -12.99
C ARG A 95 8.90 4.43 -14.15
N TYR A 96 9.27 4.80 -15.34
CA TYR A 96 8.71 4.24 -16.57
C TYR A 96 9.01 2.74 -16.63
N ASN A 97 8.01 1.91 -16.44
CA ASN A 97 8.10 0.53 -16.85
C ASN A 97 7.21 0.34 -18.08
N LEU A 98 7.85 0.28 -19.25
CA LEU A 98 7.17 0.18 -20.54
C LEU A 98 6.55 -1.23 -20.80
N ASN A 99 6.80 -2.18 -19.89
CA ASN A 99 6.41 -3.59 -20.07
C ASN A 99 5.43 -4.11 -19.02
N ALA A 100 4.87 -3.26 -18.19
CA ALA A 100 4.06 -3.71 -17.07
C ALA A 100 2.66 -4.12 -17.52
N TYR A 101 2.51 -5.38 -17.83
CA TYR A 101 1.23 -6.06 -17.76
C TYR A 101 1.09 -6.60 -16.34
N GLY A 102 0.25 -5.94 -15.55
CA GLY A 102 0.01 -6.28 -14.16
C GLY A 102 0.92 -5.52 -13.17
N GLU A 103 0.40 -4.47 -12.59
CA GLU A 103 1.05 -3.68 -11.54
C GLU A 103 0.17 -3.69 -10.30
N VAL A 104 0.80 -3.83 -9.11
CA VAL A 104 0.14 -3.66 -7.81
C VAL A 104 0.64 -2.37 -7.18
N TYR A 105 -0.22 -1.37 -7.09
CA TYR A 105 0.09 -0.07 -6.51
C TYR A 105 -0.23 -0.04 -5.03
N HIS A 106 0.80 -0.07 -4.18
CA HIS A 106 0.71 0.16 -2.74
C HIS A 106 0.72 1.65 -2.44
N ILE A 107 -0.45 2.26 -2.45
CA ILE A 107 -0.55 3.73 -2.33
C ILE A 107 -0.24 4.24 -0.93
N HIS A 108 -0.41 3.42 0.09
CA HIS A 108 -0.07 3.73 1.48
C HIS A 108 1.23 3.07 1.95
N GLY A 109 2.06 2.60 1.03
CA GLY A 109 3.34 1.97 1.34
C GLY A 109 3.25 0.45 1.50
N SER A 110 4.41 -0.19 1.76
CA SER A 110 4.53 -1.64 1.86
C SER A 110 5.35 -2.05 3.07
N VAL A 111 5.07 -3.24 3.58
CA VAL A 111 5.85 -3.90 4.65
C VAL A 111 7.31 -4.10 4.27
N ASP A 112 7.64 -4.16 2.98
CA ASP A 112 9.02 -4.34 2.51
C ASP A 112 9.86 -3.07 2.64
N ASP A 113 9.21 -1.90 2.65
CA ASP A 113 9.85 -0.62 2.96
C ASP A 113 9.02 0.14 4.01
N PRO A 114 9.27 -0.09 5.31
CA PRO A 114 8.53 0.55 6.39
C PRO A 114 8.51 2.09 6.34
N ALA A 115 9.53 2.70 5.71
CA ALA A 115 9.58 4.16 5.59
C ALA A 115 8.45 4.71 4.71
N THR A 116 7.92 3.90 3.78
CA THR A 116 6.84 4.27 2.86
C THR A 116 5.46 4.21 3.50
N ILE A 117 5.30 3.49 4.61
CA ILE A 117 4.00 3.27 5.26
C ILE A 117 3.37 4.60 5.69
N VAL A 118 2.10 4.80 5.34
CA VAL A 118 1.26 5.96 5.70
C VAL A 118 0.38 5.57 6.87
N ILE A 119 0.73 5.99 8.10
CA ILE A 119 0.05 5.52 9.32
C ILE A 119 -0.36 6.64 10.27
N ASN A 120 0.23 7.83 10.17
CA ASN A 120 -0.07 8.97 11.01
C ASN A 120 -0.41 10.21 10.18
N LYS A 121 -0.85 11.27 10.85
CA LYS A 121 -1.27 12.50 10.18
C LYS A 121 -0.18 13.11 9.30
N ASP A 122 1.06 13.14 9.78
CA ASP A 122 2.18 13.74 9.03
C ASP A 122 2.48 12.92 7.76
N ASP A 123 2.31 11.60 7.81
CA ASP A 123 2.44 10.74 6.64
C ASP A 123 1.32 11.02 5.63
N TYR A 124 0.07 11.19 6.09
CA TYR A 124 -1.07 11.58 5.24
C TYR A 124 -0.88 12.94 4.62
N ASP A 125 -0.43 13.93 5.38
CA ASP A 125 -0.16 15.28 4.88
C ASP A 125 0.96 15.28 3.83
N ARG A 126 1.97 14.45 4.01
CA ARG A 126 3.04 14.24 3.03
C ARG A 126 2.51 13.55 1.78
N TRP A 127 1.76 12.47 1.96
CA TRP A 127 1.15 11.73 0.85
C TRP A 127 0.29 12.66 -0.01
N ASN A 128 -0.56 13.50 0.57
CA ASN A 128 -1.38 14.47 -0.15
C ASN A 128 -0.56 15.44 -1.00
N ARG A 129 0.61 15.86 -0.52
CA ARG A 129 1.48 16.76 -1.29
C ARG A 129 2.19 16.06 -2.45
N GLU A 130 2.56 14.81 -2.24
CA GLU A 130 3.38 14.03 -3.17
C GLU A 130 2.56 13.17 -4.16
N SER A 131 1.26 12.97 -3.89
CA SER A 131 0.40 12.04 -4.64
C SER A 131 -0.14 12.58 -5.97
N LYS A 132 0.16 13.82 -6.34
CA LYS A 132 -0.36 14.44 -7.59
C LYS A 132 -0.09 13.60 -8.85
N TYR A 133 1.07 12.97 -8.93
CA TYR A 133 1.38 12.08 -10.04
C TYR A 133 0.55 10.81 -10.00
N PHE A 134 0.35 10.26 -8.81
CA PHE A 134 -0.50 9.09 -8.61
C PHE A 134 -1.96 9.40 -8.99
N ALA A 135 -2.47 10.57 -8.58
CA ALA A 135 -3.80 11.04 -8.98
C ALA A 135 -3.94 11.13 -10.50
N ALA A 136 -2.94 11.66 -11.20
CA ALA A 136 -2.93 11.70 -12.66
C ALA A 136 -2.92 10.29 -13.31
N LYS A 137 -2.17 9.35 -12.73
CA LYS A 137 -2.15 7.96 -13.22
C LYS A 137 -3.48 7.25 -12.97
N LEU A 138 -4.09 7.46 -11.79
CA LEU A 138 -5.45 6.98 -11.50
C LEU A 138 -6.47 7.51 -12.50
N LEU A 139 -6.41 8.81 -12.78
CA LEU A 139 -7.31 9.43 -13.77
C LEU A 139 -7.23 8.70 -15.11
N THR A 140 -6.03 8.39 -15.58
CA THR A 140 -5.83 7.65 -16.83
C THR A 140 -6.48 6.27 -16.77
N TYR A 141 -6.26 5.52 -15.70
CA TYR A 141 -6.89 4.20 -15.53
C TYR A 141 -8.42 4.27 -15.50
N PHE A 142 -8.98 5.24 -14.77
CA PHE A 142 -10.44 5.41 -14.69
C PHE A 142 -11.07 5.86 -16.01
N ALA A 143 -10.32 6.63 -16.82
CA ALA A 143 -10.79 7.07 -18.14
C ALA A 143 -10.75 5.93 -19.19
N GLU A 144 -9.79 5.02 -19.07
CA GLU A 144 -9.51 4.01 -20.09
C GLU A 144 -10.05 2.62 -19.76
N HIS A 145 -10.33 2.32 -18.47
CA HIS A 145 -10.68 0.98 -18.01
C HIS A 145 -11.89 0.98 -17.06
N PRO A 146 -12.71 -0.10 -17.09
CA PRO A 146 -13.70 -0.33 -16.05
C PRO A 146 -13.01 -0.51 -14.69
N VAL A 147 -13.56 0.10 -13.63
CA VAL A 147 -13.03 0.00 -12.27
C VAL A 147 -13.95 -0.85 -11.41
N ILE A 148 -13.37 -1.82 -10.72
CA ILE A 148 -14.07 -2.67 -9.75
C ILE A 148 -13.47 -2.41 -8.38
N ILE A 149 -14.30 -2.12 -7.38
CA ILE A 149 -13.89 -1.83 -6.02
C ILE A 149 -14.28 -3.00 -5.12
N PHE A 150 -13.29 -3.61 -4.46
CA PHE A 150 -13.49 -4.72 -3.52
C PHE A 150 -13.07 -4.33 -2.10
N GLY A 151 -13.91 -4.63 -1.11
CA GLY A 151 -13.57 -4.52 0.30
C GLY A 151 -13.18 -3.13 0.79
N TYR A 152 -13.44 -2.08 -0.01
CA TYR A 152 -13.01 -0.72 0.27
C TYR A 152 -14.23 0.17 0.56
N SER A 153 -14.23 0.80 1.75
CA SER A 153 -15.37 1.59 2.21
C SER A 153 -15.48 3.00 1.62
N LEU A 154 -14.50 3.43 0.82
CA LEU A 154 -14.37 4.81 0.29
C LEU A 154 -14.33 5.89 1.40
N THR A 155 -13.99 5.50 2.63
CA THR A 155 -13.90 6.43 3.78
C THR A 155 -12.53 7.09 3.90
N ASP A 156 -11.51 6.57 3.21
CA ASP A 156 -10.19 7.18 3.17
C ASP A 156 -10.26 8.51 2.44
N THR A 157 -9.99 9.58 3.18
CA THR A 157 -10.11 10.96 2.69
C THR A 157 -9.23 11.22 1.47
N ASN A 158 -8.06 10.60 1.40
CA ASN A 158 -7.10 10.86 0.33
C ASN A 158 -7.54 10.24 -0.99
N VAL A 159 -7.98 9.00 -0.94
CA VAL A 159 -8.51 8.31 -2.13
C VAL A 159 -9.81 8.97 -2.57
N ARG A 160 -10.65 9.40 -1.62
CA ARG A 160 -11.89 10.10 -1.92
C ARG A 160 -11.67 11.42 -2.65
N VAL A 161 -10.70 12.24 -2.21
CA VAL A 161 -10.34 13.49 -2.91
C VAL A 161 -9.91 13.21 -4.35
N VAL A 162 -9.08 12.19 -4.57
CA VAL A 162 -8.66 11.81 -5.93
C VAL A 162 -9.87 11.39 -6.78
N LEU A 163 -10.80 10.61 -6.21
CA LEU A 163 -12.01 10.19 -6.94
C LEU A 163 -12.96 11.36 -7.23
N GLU A 164 -13.08 12.33 -6.31
CA GLU A 164 -13.87 13.55 -6.49
C GLU A 164 -13.26 14.42 -7.61
N ASP A 165 -11.93 14.57 -7.64
CA ASP A 165 -11.21 15.29 -8.70
C ASP A 165 -11.42 14.62 -10.07
N ILE A 166 -11.35 13.28 -10.12
CA ILE A 166 -11.64 12.51 -11.34
C ILE A 166 -13.08 12.71 -11.77
N GLY A 167 -14.03 12.63 -10.85
CA GLY A 167 -15.44 12.83 -11.12
C GLY A 167 -15.74 14.21 -11.70
N ALA A 168 -15.07 15.26 -11.19
CA ALA A 168 -15.22 16.63 -11.68
C ALA A 168 -14.70 16.78 -13.15
N ILE A 169 -13.63 16.04 -13.50
CA ILE A 169 -13.04 16.10 -14.86
C ILE A 169 -13.89 15.34 -15.89
N VAL A 170 -14.53 14.24 -15.47
CA VAL A 170 -15.28 13.36 -16.38
C VAL A 170 -16.76 13.79 -16.51
N ALA A 171 -17.26 14.64 -15.62
CA ALA A 171 -18.67 15.08 -15.60
C ALA A 171 -18.98 16.21 -16.61
N ASP A 172 -17.97 16.83 -17.21
CA ASP A 172 -18.06 17.85 -18.28
C ASP A 172 -17.94 17.19 -19.68
#